data_dc69a427ec98b0c7e470666192232658
#
_entry.id   dc69a427ec98b0c7e470666192232658
#
_cell.length_a   1.000
_cell.length_b   1.000
_cell.length_c   1.000
_cell.angle_alpha   90.00
_cell.angle_beta   90.00
_cell.angle_gamma   90.00
#
_symmetry.space_group_name_H-M   'P 1'
#
loop_
_entity.id
_entity.type
_entity.pdbx_description
1 polymer ?
#
loop_
_entity_poly.entity_id
_entity_poly.type
_entity_poly.pdbx_seq_one_letter_code
_entity_poly.pdbx_strand_id
1 'polypeptide(L)'
;MTKQQQYDCTIVQCEKISSDIYRVVLEAPVGNVFDYKAGQYLFITMDKDDARPYSIASAVEDGRTLEMHIKDIPDNDFTAQVLQRLKTEKQISIRLPAGSCTIDKCSGNSPLLFVSGGTGFAHSHAIIKTLLASNDSRPIYLYWGANERDEIYLYDSLIKWMTEHDNFNFVPVLNNPIAGWTGEKGMVHEAVFRNIQNLKDYDIYLSGSSAMVFNIYRQLKEKKVPSTRIFSDMLDIVRDKED
;
A
#
# COMPACT_ATOMS: atom_id res chain seq x y z
N MET A 1 15.61 13.93 -5.07
CA MET A 1 14.32 13.39 -5.56
C MET A 1 14.54 12.82 -6.95
N THR A 2 14.17 11.59 -7.22
CA THR A 2 14.22 11.00 -8.57
C THR A 2 13.27 11.82 -9.47
N LYS A 3 13.74 12.23 -10.65
CA LYS A 3 12.92 13.01 -11.57
C LYS A 3 11.79 12.14 -12.11
N GLN A 4 10.54 12.59 -11.97
CA GLN A 4 9.40 11.90 -12.55
C GLN A 4 9.56 11.76 -14.08
N GLN A 5 9.26 10.58 -14.59
CA GLN A 5 9.25 10.27 -16.02
C GLN A 5 7.84 9.89 -16.44
N GLN A 6 7.49 10.22 -17.66
CA GLN A 6 6.23 9.82 -18.28
C GLN A 6 6.43 8.58 -19.14
N TYR A 7 5.47 7.65 -19.08
CA TYR A 7 5.45 6.43 -19.86
C TYR A 7 4.05 6.21 -20.46
N ASP A 8 3.99 5.84 -21.72
CA ASP A 8 2.78 5.36 -22.38
C ASP A 8 2.79 3.82 -22.30
N CYS A 9 2.16 3.29 -21.27
CA CYS A 9 2.23 1.89 -20.89
C CYS A 9 1.18 1.05 -21.62
N THR A 10 1.51 -0.20 -21.92
CA THR A 10 0.53 -1.20 -22.34
C THR A 10 -0.23 -1.71 -21.10
N ILE A 11 -1.55 -1.76 -21.19
CA ILE A 11 -2.41 -2.40 -20.17
C ILE A 11 -2.40 -3.90 -20.47
N VAL A 12 -1.65 -4.65 -19.64
CA VAL A 12 -1.53 -6.12 -19.77
C VAL A 12 -2.71 -6.83 -19.14
N GLN A 13 -3.17 -6.31 -18.01
CA GLN A 13 -4.23 -6.92 -17.21
C GLN A 13 -5.04 -5.86 -16.48
N CYS A 14 -6.35 -6.03 -16.47
CA CYS A 14 -7.28 -5.31 -15.59
C CYS A 14 -8.38 -6.28 -15.19
N GLU A 15 -8.17 -7.01 -14.11
CA GLU A 15 -9.10 -8.06 -13.64
C GLU A 15 -9.62 -7.77 -12.24
N LYS A 16 -10.82 -8.23 -11.98
CA LYS A 16 -11.47 -8.13 -10.68
C LYS A 16 -10.97 -9.27 -9.79
N ILE A 17 -10.36 -8.93 -8.66
CA ILE A 17 -9.79 -9.89 -7.69
C ILE A 17 -10.61 -10.02 -6.41
N SER A 18 -11.61 -9.16 -6.22
CA SER A 18 -12.57 -9.16 -5.11
C SER A 18 -13.87 -8.50 -5.58
N SER A 19 -14.86 -8.38 -4.72
CA SER A 19 -16.17 -7.77 -5.03
C SER A 19 -16.06 -6.39 -5.70
N ASP A 20 -15.07 -5.59 -5.31
CA ASP A 20 -14.90 -4.20 -5.76
C ASP A 20 -13.44 -3.80 -6.00
N ILE A 21 -12.49 -4.75 -6.04
CA ILE A 21 -11.06 -4.47 -6.21
C ILE A 21 -10.56 -5.05 -7.54
N TYR A 22 -9.88 -4.22 -8.29
CA TYR A 22 -9.22 -4.57 -9.54
C TYR A 22 -7.70 -4.62 -9.37
N ARG A 23 -7.12 -5.71 -9.85
CA ARG A 23 -5.68 -5.84 -10.09
C ARG A 23 -5.40 -5.34 -11.50
N VAL A 24 -4.51 -4.37 -11.59
CA VAL A 24 -4.09 -3.77 -12.87
C VAL A 24 -2.60 -3.98 -13.04
N VAL A 25 -2.20 -4.53 -14.19
CA VAL A 25 -0.79 -4.72 -14.55
C VAL A 25 -0.50 -3.89 -15.79
N LEU A 26 0.52 -3.04 -15.69
CA LEU A 26 1.02 -2.22 -16.78
C LEU A 26 2.41 -2.70 -17.18
N GLU A 27 2.70 -2.66 -18.49
CA GLU A 27 4.01 -2.94 -19.05
C GLU A 27 4.63 -1.67 -19.62
N ALA A 28 5.94 -1.48 -19.36
CA ALA A 28 6.71 -0.35 -19.85
C ALA A 28 6.84 -0.40 -21.39
N PRO A 29 6.92 0.75 -22.06
CA PRO A 29 7.19 0.81 -23.49
C PRO A 29 8.43 0.01 -23.87
N VAL A 30 8.47 -0.51 -25.10
CA VAL A 30 9.62 -1.31 -25.59
C VAL A 30 10.93 -0.52 -25.43
N GLY A 31 11.93 -1.16 -24.85
CA GLY A 31 13.24 -0.55 -24.60
C GLY A 31 13.31 0.29 -23.31
N ASN A 32 12.22 0.41 -22.56
CA ASN A 32 12.18 1.10 -21.27
C ASN A 32 11.97 0.13 -20.12
N VAL A 33 12.38 0.58 -18.93
CA VAL A 33 12.07 -0.04 -17.65
C VAL A 33 11.56 1.03 -16.68
N PHE A 34 10.72 0.62 -15.75
CA PHE A 34 10.26 1.49 -14.67
C PHE A 34 11.37 1.63 -13.63
N ASP A 35 11.71 2.88 -13.31
CA ASP A 35 12.64 3.20 -12.21
C ASP A 35 11.85 3.73 -11.01
N TYR A 36 11.60 2.84 -10.04
CA TYR A 36 10.90 3.18 -8.79
C TYR A 36 11.40 2.30 -7.64
N LYS A 37 11.05 2.69 -6.42
CA LYS A 37 11.28 1.90 -5.21
C LYS A 37 9.95 1.41 -4.64
N ALA A 38 9.97 0.23 -4.03
CA ALA A 38 8.80 -0.29 -3.31
C ALA A 38 8.33 0.71 -2.25
N GLY A 39 7.01 0.96 -2.23
CA GLY A 39 6.38 1.98 -1.40
C GLY A 39 6.11 3.30 -2.12
N GLN A 40 6.62 3.50 -3.32
CA GLN A 40 6.28 4.67 -4.13
C GLN A 40 4.93 4.48 -4.86
N TYR A 41 4.40 5.58 -5.38
CA TYR A 41 3.18 5.62 -6.16
C TYR A 41 3.43 6.25 -7.54
N LEU A 42 2.46 6.12 -8.42
CA LEU A 42 2.43 6.73 -9.74
C LEU A 42 1.21 7.63 -9.88
N PHE A 43 1.21 8.45 -10.92
CA PHE A 43 0.03 9.17 -11.39
C PHE A 43 -0.45 8.58 -12.70
N ILE A 44 -1.73 8.22 -12.79
CA ILE A 44 -2.41 7.97 -14.06
C ILE A 44 -2.82 9.31 -14.64
N THR A 45 -2.38 9.64 -15.85
CA THR A 45 -2.73 10.86 -16.54
C THR A 45 -4.05 10.67 -17.27
N MET A 46 -5.09 11.34 -16.77
CA MET A 46 -6.42 11.31 -17.39
C MET A 46 -6.57 12.37 -18.47
N ASP A 47 -6.04 13.56 -18.20
CA ASP A 47 -5.97 14.70 -19.12
C ASP A 47 -4.78 15.58 -18.73
N LYS A 48 -4.55 16.68 -19.47
CA LYS A 48 -3.40 17.58 -19.29
C LYS A 48 -3.22 18.05 -17.84
N ASP A 49 -4.33 18.32 -17.15
CA ASP A 49 -4.35 18.84 -15.78
C ASP A 49 -5.02 17.86 -14.77
N ASP A 50 -5.37 16.64 -15.20
CA ASP A 50 -5.95 15.59 -14.34
C ASP A 50 -4.99 14.41 -14.24
N ALA A 51 -4.30 14.30 -13.12
CA ALA A 51 -3.39 13.21 -12.81
C ALA A 51 -3.74 12.60 -11.44
N ARG A 52 -4.02 11.30 -11.44
CA ARG A 52 -4.61 10.60 -10.28
C ARG A 52 -3.62 9.63 -9.65
N PRO A 53 -3.32 9.77 -8.32
CA PRO A 53 -2.31 8.98 -7.66
C PRO A 53 -2.80 7.56 -7.35
N TYR A 54 -1.92 6.56 -7.59
CA TYR A 54 -2.13 5.16 -7.23
C TYR A 54 -0.83 4.54 -6.71
N SER A 55 -0.91 3.87 -5.57
CA SER A 55 0.24 3.14 -5.01
C SER A 55 0.64 2.00 -5.95
N ILE A 56 1.94 1.85 -6.17
CA ILE A 56 2.50 0.69 -6.86
C ILE A 56 2.48 -0.47 -5.87
N ALA A 57 1.83 -1.57 -6.24
CA ALA A 57 1.65 -2.75 -5.40
C ALA A 57 2.74 -3.81 -5.61
N SER A 58 3.46 -3.77 -6.74
CA SER A 58 4.52 -4.72 -7.07
C SER A 58 5.84 -4.36 -6.38
N ALA A 59 6.61 -5.40 -6.01
CA ALA A 59 8.05 -5.26 -5.82
C ALA A 59 8.73 -4.91 -7.14
N VAL A 60 9.91 -4.30 -7.08
CA VAL A 60 10.73 -4.07 -8.27
C VAL A 60 11.45 -5.39 -8.59
N GLU A 61 11.06 -6.04 -9.68
CA GLU A 61 11.69 -7.26 -10.17
C GLU A 61 12.61 -6.94 -11.35
N ASP A 62 12.08 -6.99 -12.56
CA ASP A 62 12.83 -6.67 -13.79
C ASP A 62 12.60 -5.23 -14.29
N GLY A 63 11.71 -4.49 -13.64
CA GLY A 63 11.28 -3.16 -14.02
C GLY A 63 10.42 -3.11 -15.28
N ARG A 64 10.06 -4.26 -15.89
CA ARG A 64 9.24 -4.29 -17.11
C ARG A 64 7.77 -4.12 -16.84
N THR A 65 7.31 -4.61 -15.69
CA THR A 65 5.90 -4.55 -15.30
C THR A 65 5.74 -3.91 -13.92
N LEU A 66 4.59 -3.29 -13.71
CA LEU A 66 4.14 -2.84 -12.39
C LEU A 66 2.68 -3.19 -12.17
N GLU A 67 2.29 -3.29 -10.90
CA GLU A 67 0.96 -3.66 -10.47
C GLU A 67 0.34 -2.58 -9.60
N MET A 68 -0.96 -2.37 -9.72
CA MET A 68 -1.79 -1.52 -8.86
C MET A 68 -3.02 -2.29 -8.40
N HIS A 69 -3.52 -1.94 -7.20
CA HIS A 69 -4.81 -2.41 -6.69
C HIS A 69 -5.77 -1.22 -6.62
N ILE A 70 -6.84 -1.25 -7.39
CA ILE A 70 -7.78 -0.13 -7.54
C ILE A 70 -9.16 -0.56 -7.04
N LYS A 71 -9.70 0.16 -6.05
CA LYS A 71 -11.06 -0.06 -5.56
C LYS A 71 -12.04 0.67 -6.46
N ASP A 72 -13.06 -0.05 -6.91
CA ASP A 72 -14.25 0.50 -7.57
C ASP A 72 -15.19 1.03 -6.48
N ILE A 73 -15.23 2.34 -6.33
CA ILE A 73 -16.04 2.98 -5.29
C ILE A 73 -17.35 3.40 -5.93
N PRO A 74 -18.51 2.87 -5.49
CA PRO A 74 -19.81 3.28 -6.00
C PRO A 74 -20.01 4.80 -5.93
N ASP A 75 -20.61 5.38 -6.96
CA ASP A 75 -20.92 6.81 -7.08
C ASP A 75 -19.68 7.74 -7.00
N ASN A 76 -18.49 7.19 -7.25
CA ASN A 76 -17.25 7.94 -7.31
C ASN A 76 -16.71 8.05 -8.75
N ASP A 77 -17.01 9.15 -9.42
CA ASP A 77 -16.59 9.41 -10.79
C ASP A 77 -15.06 9.37 -10.96
N PHE A 78 -14.30 9.69 -9.91
CA PHE A 78 -12.84 9.71 -9.94
C PHE A 78 -12.26 8.32 -10.23
N THR A 79 -12.70 7.29 -9.52
CA THR A 79 -12.21 5.91 -9.75
C THR A 79 -12.92 5.25 -10.93
N ALA A 80 -14.20 5.52 -11.14
CA ALA A 80 -14.98 4.95 -12.24
C ALA A 80 -14.38 5.28 -13.61
N GLN A 81 -14.00 6.54 -13.86
CA GLN A 81 -13.37 6.97 -15.11
C GLN A 81 -12.02 6.29 -15.35
N VAL A 82 -11.19 6.16 -14.31
CA VAL A 82 -9.91 5.46 -14.43
C VAL A 82 -10.12 4.00 -14.79
N LEU A 83 -11.01 3.30 -14.07
CA LEU A 83 -11.31 1.89 -14.33
C LEU A 83 -11.94 1.69 -15.72
N GLN A 84 -12.77 2.63 -16.18
CA GLN A 84 -13.32 2.58 -17.53
C GLN A 84 -12.21 2.59 -18.56
N ARG A 85 -11.25 3.54 -18.49
CA ARG A 85 -10.12 3.60 -19.40
C ARG A 85 -9.27 2.34 -19.34
N LEU A 86 -8.92 1.88 -18.13
CA LEU A 86 -8.12 0.66 -17.94
C LEU A 86 -8.77 -0.61 -18.49
N LYS A 87 -10.12 -0.66 -18.56
CA LYS A 87 -10.88 -1.79 -19.11
C LYS A 87 -11.06 -1.72 -20.64
N THR A 88 -11.04 -0.52 -21.22
CA THR A 88 -11.42 -0.32 -22.63
C THR A 88 -10.28 0.07 -23.55
N GLU A 89 -9.23 0.70 -23.00
CA GLU A 89 -8.07 1.13 -23.76
C GLU A 89 -6.96 0.07 -23.74
N LYS A 90 -6.06 0.13 -24.70
CA LYS A 90 -4.88 -0.76 -24.77
C LYS A 90 -3.65 -0.14 -24.11
N GLN A 91 -3.63 1.17 -23.99
CA GLN A 91 -2.52 1.93 -23.44
C GLN A 91 -3.02 3.01 -22.49
N ILE A 92 -2.18 3.37 -21.52
CA ILE A 92 -2.45 4.43 -20.57
C ILE A 92 -1.17 5.20 -20.28
N SER A 93 -1.26 6.52 -20.23
CA SER A 93 -0.13 7.37 -19.80
C SER A 93 -0.04 7.45 -18.30
N ILE A 94 1.16 7.23 -17.78
CA ILE A 94 1.47 7.36 -16.35
C ILE A 94 2.71 8.22 -16.12
N ARG A 95 2.84 8.76 -14.91
CA ARG A 95 4.07 9.42 -14.45
C ARG A 95 4.53 8.77 -13.15
N LEU A 96 5.79 8.40 -13.06
CA LEU A 96 6.43 7.83 -11.85
C LEU A 96 7.93 8.21 -11.80
N PRO A 97 8.62 8.02 -10.65
CA PRO A 97 8.05 7.69 -9.35
C PRO A 97 7.56 8.94 -8.61
N ALA A 98 6.65 8.73 -7.67
CA ALA A 98 6.23 9.75 -6.71
C ALA A 98 6.18 9.14 -5.30
N GLY A 99 6.22 10.01 -4.27
CA GLY A 99 6.27 9.59 -2.88
C GLY A 99 7.68 9.28 -2.39
N SER A 100 7.81 9.33 -1.07
CA SER A 100 9.08 9.12 -0.39
C SER A 100 9.01 8.05 0.70
N CYS A 101 7.83 7.42 0.88
CA CYS A 101 7.58 6.43 1.93
C CYS A 101 8.10 5.05 1.52
N THR A 102 9.43 4.92 1.43
CA THR A 102 10.12 3.67 1.04
C THR A 102 10.88 3.07 2.23
N ILE A 103 11.29 1.80 2.10
CA ILE A 103 12.04 1.10 3.16
C ILE A 103 13.41 1.74 3.45
N ASP A 104 13.99 2.46 2.52
CA ASP A 104 15.29 3.12 2.69
C ASP A 104 15.29 4.19 3.78
N LYS A 105 14.12 4.65 4.22
CA LYS A 105 13.99 5.59 5.33
C LYS A 105 14.20 4.94 6.70
N CYS A 106 14.09 3.63 6.78
CA CYS A 106 14.36 2.87 7.98
C CYS A 106 15.83 2.51 8.05
N SER A 107 16.49 2.90 9.12
CA SER A 107 17.88 2.50 9.40
C SER A 107 17.90 1.57 10.60
N GLY A 108 18.57 0.43 10.44
CA GLY A 108 18.82 -0.49 11.53
C GLY A 108 17.94 -1.74 11.53
N ASN A 109 17.95 -2.46 12.64
CA ASN A 109 17.35 -3.77 12.81
C ASN A 109 15.99 -3.73 13.55
N SER A 110 15.34 -2.57 13.59
CA SER A 110 14.03 -2.44 14.24
C SER A 110 12.99 -3.30 13.55
N PRO A 111 12.09 -3.92 14.30
CA PRO A 111 10.94 -4.59 13.71
C PRO A 111 10.07 -3.59 12.93
N LEU A 112 9.48 -4.07 11.85
CA LEU A 112 8.65 -3.28 10.95
C LEU A 112 7.17 -3.54 11.24
N LEU A 113 6.41 -2.47 11.40
CA LEU A 113 4.97 -2.53 11.62
C LEU A 113 4.24 -1.81 10.49
N PHE A 114 3.51 -2.56 9.69
CA PHE A 114 2.63 -2.04 8.65
C PHE A 114 1.19 -2.02 9.16
N VAL A 115 0.56 -0.84 9.11
CA VAL A 115 -0.85 -0.66 9.48
C VAL A 115 -1.60 -0.15 8.26
N SER A 116 -2.34 -1.04 7.62
CA SER A 116 -2.98 -0.79 6.35
C SER A 116 -4.51 -0.80 6.47
N GLY A 117 -5.20 0.05 5.70
CA GLY A 117 -6.65 0.06 5.58
C GLY A 117 -7.09 -0.07 4.12
N GLY A 118 -8.00 -1.01 3.83
CA GLY A 118 -8.52 -1.23 2.49
C GLY A 118 -7.41 -1.39 1.43
N THR A 119 -7.52 -0.70 0.30
CA THR A 119 -6.50 -0.71 -0.77
C THR A 119 -5.21 0.03 -0.45
N GLY A 120 -5.12 0.76 0.69
CA GLY A 120 -3.85 1.25 1.19
C GLY A 120 -2.82 0.13 1.41
N PHE A 121 -3.30 -1.11 1.53
CA PHE A 121 -2.45 -2.29 1.56
C PHE A 121 -1.51 -2.42 0.34
N ALA A 122 -1.85 -1.91 -0.82
CA ALA A 122 -1.01 -1.95 -2.03
C ALA A 122 0.40 -1.40 -1.78
N HIS A 123 0.52 -0.27 -1.05
CA HIS A 123 1.79 0.30 -0.61
C HIS A 123 2.60 -0.69 0.26
N SER A 124 1.97 -1.22 1.30
CA SER A 124 2.60 -2.18 2.22
C SER A 124 2.97 -3.49 1.53
N HIS A 125 2.13 -3.95 0.59
CA HIS A 125 2.36 -5.16 -0.20
C HIS A 125 3.68 -5.09 -0.99
N ALA A 126 3.93 -3.97 -1.68
CA ALA A 126 5.16 -3.76 -2.44
C ALA A 126 6.41 -3.83 -1.54
N ILE A 127 6.38 -3.16 -0.39
CA ILE A 127 7.51 -3.13 0.54
C ILE A 127 7.74 -4.53 1.14
N ILE A 128 6.68 -5.16 1.68
CA ILE A 128 6.79 -6.48 2.31
C ILE A 128 7.29 -7.51 1.30
N LYS A 129 6.73 -7.55 0.09
CA LYS A 129 7.18 -8.47 -0.98
C LYS A 129 8.66 -8.27 -1.30
N THR A 130 9.13 -7.03 -1.34
CA THR A 130 10.56 -6.71 -1.56
C THR A 130 11.44 -7.19 -0.42
N LEU A 131 11.01 -6.99 0.83
CA LEU A 131 11.75 -7.46 2.03
C LEU A 131 11.86 -8.97 2.08
N LEU A 132 10.76 -9.68 1.84
CA LEU A 132 10.74 -11.14 1.82
C LEU A 132 11.62 -11.70 0.70
N ALA A 133 11.57 -11.13 -0.49
CA ALA A 133 12.40 -11.52 -1.63
C ALA A 133 13.91 -11.27 -1.38
N SER A 134 14.26 -10.25 -0.61
CA SER A 134 15.66 -9.95 -0.23
C SER A 134 16.16 -10.72 0.99
N ASN A 135 15.35 -11.60 1.57
CA ASN A 135 15.63 -12.32 2.82
C ASN A 135 15.97 -11.37 3.99
N ASP A 136 15.26 -10.24 4.08
CA ASP A 136 15.39 -9.33 5.22
C ASP A 136 15.02 -10.07 6.51
N SER A 137 15.89 -10.02 7.50
CA SER A 137 15.72 -10.80 8.74
C SER A 137 14.91 -10.09 9.83
N ARG A 138 14.51 -8.83 9.60
CA ARG A 138 13.73 -8.06 10.57
C ARG A 138 12.35 -8.68 10.76
N PRO A 139 11.81 -8.71 11.98
CA PRO A 139 10.41 -9.07 12.19
C PRO A 139 9.47 -8.09 11.46
N ILE A 140 8.54 -8.63 10.67
CA ILE A 140 7.57 -7.88 9.89
C ILE A 140 6.18 -8.20 10.43
N TYR A 141 5.45 -7.18 10.84
CA TYR A 141 4.07 -7.27 11.32
C TYR A 141 3.17 -6.48 10.38
N LEU A 142 2.18 -7.13 9.78
CA LEU A 142 1.14 -6.51 8.98
C LEU A 142 -0.20 -6.60 9.71
N TYR A 143 -0.74 -5.45 10.11
CA TYR A 143 -2.14 -5.29 10.54
C TYR A 143 -2.93 -4.70 9.37
N TRP A 144 -3.86 -5.47 8.84
CA TRP A 144 -4.67 -5.01 7.72
C TRP A 144 -6.14 -4.96 8.12
N GLY A 145 -6.67 -3.73 8.18
CA GLY A 145 -8.05 -3.43 8.53
C GLY A 145 -8.95 -3.35 7.30
N ALA A 146 -10.12 -3.97 7.40
CA ALA A 146 -11.19 -3.91 6.43
C ALA A 146 -12.56 -3.92 7.13
N ASN A 147 -13.63 -3.59 6.40
CA ASN A 147 -14.97 -3.73 6.98
C ASN A 147 -15.41 -5.19 6.98
N GLU A 148 -15.19 -5.89 5.87
CA GLU A 148 -15.62 -7.26 5.64
C GLU A 148 -14.46 -8.13 5.14
N ARG A 149 -14.63 -9.46 5.24
CA ARG A 149 -13.60 -10.44 4.87
C ARG A 149 -13.15 -10.34 3.41
N ASP A 150 -14.07 -10.08 2.49
CA ASP A 150 -13.78 -10.00 1.04
C ASP A 150 -12.93 -8.79 0.66
N GLU A 151 -12.93 -7.74 1.50
CA GLU A 151 -12.04 -6.59 1.30
C GLU A 151 -10.57 -6.90 1.63
N ILE A 152 -10.29 -8.00 2.34
CA ILE A 152 -8.93 -8.55 2.52
C ILE A 152 -8.62 -9.47 1.33
N TYR A 153 -8.50 -8.90 0.16
CA TYR A 153 -8.50 -9.58 -1.14
C TYR A 153 -7.29 -10.48 -1.42
N LEU A 154 -6.19 -10.37 -0.67
CA LEU A 154 -5.02 -11.23 -0.76
C LEU A 154 -4.81 -12.08 0.51
N TYR A 155 -5.86 -12.33 1.27
CA TYR A 155 -5.79 -13.05 2.54
C TYR A 155 -5.04 -14.38 2.44
N ASP A 156 -5.41 -15.24 1.49
CA ASP A 156 -4.83 -16.59 1.37
C ASP A 156 -3.34 -16.52 0.98
N SER A 157 -2.96 -15.54 0.17
CA SER A 157 -1.56 -15.28 -0.17
C SER A 157 -0.75 -14.86 1.06
N LEU A 158 -1.33 -14.02 1.95
CA LEU A 158 -0.66 -13.60 3.17
C LEU A 158 -0.55 -14.72 4.20
N ILE A 159 -1.55 -15.59 4.30
CA ILE A 159 -1.46 -16.81 5.12
C ILE A 159 -0.33 -17.72 4.60
N LYS A 160 -0.21 -17.86 3.27
CA LYS A 160 0.88 -18.61 2.67
C LYS A 160 2.25 -17.99 3.02
N TRP A 161 2.40 -16.67 2.91
CA TRP A 161 3.64 -15.98 3.31
C TRP A 161 4.03 -16.24 4.77
N MET A 162 3.06 -16.30 5.70
CA MET A 162 3.33 -16.68 7.09
C MET A 162 3.89 -18.08 7.25
N THR A 163 3.56 -18.99 6.34
CA THR A 163 4.11 -20.36 6.37
C THR A 163 5.47 -20.48 5.69
N GLU A 164 5.79 -19.55 4.80
CA GLU A 164 7.04 -19.53 4.02
C GLU A 164 8.14 -18.68 4.66
N HIS A 165 7.77 -17.73 5.56
CA HIS A 165 8.68 -16.75 6.16
C HIS A 165 8.41 -16.60 7.66
N ASP A 166 9.29 -17.17 8.49
CA ASP A 166 9.18 -17.17 9.96
C ASP A 166 9.16 -15.78 10.59
N ASN A 167 9.72 -14.78 9.89
CA ASN A 167 9.76 -13.39 10.35
C ASN A 167 8.55 -12.54 9.92
N PHE A 168 7.59 -13.10 9.15
CA PHE A 168 6.38 -12.40 8.71
C PHE A 168 5.17 -12.79 9.54
N ASN A 169 4.46 -11.79 10.05
CA ASN A 169 3.26 -11.94 10.87
C ASN A 169 2.12 -11.12 10.27
N PHE A 170 1.02 -11.77 9.92
CA PHE A 170 -0.18 -11.14 9.40
C PHE A 170 -1.32 -11.18 10.41
N VAL A 171 -1.90 -10.03 10.70
CA VAL A 171 -3.04 -9.87 11.61
C VAL A 171 -4.19 -9.20 10.84
N PRO A 172 -5.15 -9.98 10.34
CA PRO A 172 -6.34 -9.43 9.71
C PRO A 172 -7.30 -8.87 10.74
N VAL A 173 -7.84 -7.67 10.50
CA VAL A 173 -8.75 -6.96 11.41
C VAL A 173 -10.05 -6.60 10.68
N LEU A 174 -11.21 -7.01 11.19
CA LEU A 174 -12.50 -6.67 10.60
C LEU A 174 -13.34 -5.79 11.52
N ASN A 175 -13.92 -4.71 10.95
CA ASN A 175 -14.90 -3.89 11.65
C ASN A 175 -16.23 -4.63 11.84
N ASN A 176 -16.67 -5.36 10.81
CA ASN A 176 -17.92 -6.11 10.77
C ASN A 176 -17.65 -7.61 10.59
N PRO A 177 -17.11 -8.29 11.61
CA PRO A 177 -16.75 -9.70 11.49
C PRO A 177 -18.00 -10.59 11.38
N ILE A 178 -17.95 -11.55 10.47
CA ILE A 178 -18.94 -12.61 10.36
C ILE A 178 -18.79 -13.65 11.49
N ALA A 179 -19.83 -14.47 11.70
CA ALA A 179 -19.75 -15.60 12.62
C ALA A 179 -18.61 -16.56 12.21
N GLY A 180 -17.81 -16.99 13.18
CA GLY A 180 -16.64 -17.85 12.93
C GLY A 180 -15.35 -17.11 12.58
N TRP A 181 -15.36 -15.76 12.53
CA TRP A 181 -14.14 -14.99 12.34
C TRP A 181 -13.15 -15.19 13.50
N THR A 182 -11.91 -15.59 13.18
CA THR A 182 -10.85 -15.90 14.15
C THR A 182 -9.78 -14.81 14.24
N GLY A 183 -9.79 -13.82 13.31
CA GLY A 183 -8.88 -12.66 13.35
C GLY A 183 -9.35 -11.60 14.35
N GLU A 184 -8.64 -10.48 14.38
CA GLU A 184 -8.95 -9.34 15.23
C GLU A 184 -10.25 -8.64 14.81
N LYS A 185 -10.89 -7.94 15.75
CA LYS A 185 -12.17 -7.23 15.57
C LYS A 185 -12.04 -5.76 15.96
N GLY A 186 -12.80 -4.91 15.27
CA GLY A 186 -12.83 -3.47 15.48
C GLY A 186 -11.87 -2.72 14.56
N MET A 187 -11.46 -1.54 14.95
CA MET A 187 -10.57 -0.71 14.15
C MET A 187 -9.14 -1.25 14.19
N VAL A 188 -8.43 -1.19 13.05
CA VAL A 188 -7.07 -1.74 12.93
C VAL A 188 -6.09 -1.18 13.97
N HIS A 189 -6.17 0.11 14.28
CA HIS A 189 -5.30 0.73 15.29
C HIS A 189 -5.59 0.24 16.70
N GLU A 190 -6.83 -0.07 17.02
CA GLU A 190 -7.19 -0.64 18.33
C GLU A 190 -6.56 -2.03 18.50
N ALA A 191 -6.58 -2.86 17.46
CA ALA A 191 -5.90 -4.16 17.46
C ALA A 191 -4.38 -3.99 17.65
N VAL A 192 -3.75 -3.06 16.94
CA VAL A 192 -2.32 -2.73 17.13
C VAL A 192 -2.04 -2.34 18.58
N PHE A 193 -2.83 -1.44 19.15
CA PHE A 193 -2.60 -0.91 20.51
C PHE A 193 -2.89 -1.93 21.62
N ARG A 194 -3.73 -2.93 21.35
CA ARG A 194 -3.94 -4.06 22.27
C ARG A 194 -2.77 -5.04 22.25
N ASN A 195 -2.24 -5.33 21.07
CA ASN A 195 -1.32 -6.43 20.87
C ASN A 195 0.15 -6.03 21.02
N ILE A 196 0.49 -4.75 20.76
CA ILE A 196 1.87 -4.25 20.78
C ILE A 196 2.07 -3.26 21.92
N GLN A 197 2.88 -3.64 22.92
CA GLN A 197 3.12 -2.82 24.10
C GLN A 197 4.11 -1.67 23.84
N ASN A 198 5.22 -1.93 23.15
CA ASN A 198 6.34 -1.00 22.96
C ASN A 198 6.43 -0.48 21.51
N LEU A 199 5.43 0.27 21.07
CA LEU A 199 5.39 0.83 19.69
C LEU A 199 6.60 1.70 19.34
N LYS A 200 7.33 2.21 20.32
CA LYS A 200 8.54 3.05 20.11
C LYS A 200 9.71 2.28 19.50
N ASP A 201 9.69 0.95 19.61
CA ASP A 201 10.76 0.08 19.12
C ASP A 201 10.58 -0.26 17.63
N TYR A 202 9.41 0.05 17.06
CA TYR A 202 9.05 -0.27 15.67
C TYR A 202 9.26 0.92 14.74
N ASP A 203 9.59 0.59 13.50
CA ASP A 203 9.44 1.48 12.37
C ASP A 203 8.05 1.23 11.75
N ILE A 204 7.18 2.26 11.80
CA ILE A 204 5.73 2.12 11.58
C ILE A 204 5.33 2.75 10.25
N TYR A 205 4.79 1.95 9.34
CA TYR A 205 4.24 2.37 8.05
C TYR A 205 2.71 2.44 8.12
N LEU A 206 2.16 3.60 7.78
CA LEU A 206 0.71 3.84 7.78
C LEU A 206 0.21 4.05 6.35
N SER A 207 -0.79 3.27 5.93
CA SER A 207 -1.38 3.38 4.60
C SER A 207 -2.89 3.12 4.63
N GLY A 208 -3.64 3.97 3.95
CA GLY A 208 -5.11 3.92 3.94
C GLY A 208 -5.72 5.29 3.73
N SER A 209 -6.98 5.48 4.17
CA SER A 209 -7.61 6.80 4.08
C SER A 209 -6.90 7.84 4.94
N SER A 210 -6.93 9.10 4.50
CA SER A 210 -6.34 10.22 5.25
C SER A 210 -6.86 10.28 6.70
N ALA A 211 -8.17 10.09 6.88
CA ALA A 211 -8.78 10.09 8.21
C ALA A 211 -8.20 9.00 9.13
N MET A 212 -8.00 7.79 8.59
CA MET A 212 -7.37 6.69 9.33
C MET A 212 -5.92 7.02 9.68
N VAL A 213 -5.12 7.44 8.70
CA VAL A 213 -3.69 7.73 8.88
C VAL A 213 -3.49 8.84 9.92
N PHE A 214 -4.21 9.95 9.82
CA PHE A 214 -4.10 11.06 10.79
C PHE A 214 -4.57 10.67 12.19
N ASN A 215 -5.64 9.89 12.30
CA ASN A 215 -6.11 9.40 13.59
C ASN A 215 -5.05 8.51 14.27
N ILE A 216 -4.47 7.56 13.54
CA ILE A 216 -3.42 6.68 14.05
C ILE A 216 -2.17 7.48 14.41
N TYR A 217 -1.73 8.38 13.54
CA TYR A 217 -0.57 9.24 13.79
C TYR A 217 -0.72 10.03 15.09
N ARG A 218 -1.86 10.69 15.31
CA ARG A 218 -2.13 11.43 16.56
C ARG A 218 -2.01 10.54 17.79
N GLN A 219 -2.63 9.36 17.77
CA GLN A 219 -2.59 8.42 18.89
C GLN A 219 -1.18 7.86 19.15
N LEU A 220 -0.38 7.60 18.08
CA LEU A 220 1.02 7.23 18.21
C LEU A 220 1.85 8.36 18.87
N LYS A 221 1.56 9.62 18.54
CA LYS A 221 2.20 10.78 19.18
C LYS A 221 1.83 10.88 20.66
N GLU A 222 0.57 10.65 21.04
CA GLU A 222 0.13 10.59 22.45
C GLU A 222 0.86 9.48 23.21
N LYS A 223 1.15 8.36 22.55
CA LYS A 223 1.98 7.25 23.08
C LYS A 223 3.49 7.54 23.03
N LYS A 224 3.90 8.76 22.63
CA LYS A 224 5.29 9.22 22.56
C LYS A 224 6.14 8.41 21.58
N VAL A 225 5.56 7.90 20.48
CA VAL A 225 6.32 7.33 19.36
C VAL A 225 7.02 8.47 18.62
N PRO A 226 8.34 8.39 18.37
CA PRO A 226 9.06 9.41 17.62
C PRO A 226 8.50 9.57 16.20
N SER A 227 8.31 10.81 15.74
CA SER A 227 7.81 11.07 14.35
C SER A 227 8.75 10.51 13.29
N THR A 228 10.04 10.41 13.59
CA THR A 228 11.07 9.84 12.71
C THR A 228 10.92 8.33 12.49
N ARG A 229 10.05 7.67 13.25
CA ARG A 229 9.71 6.25 13.12
C ARG A 229 8.33 6.01 12.54
N ILE A 230 7.64 7.06 12.09
CA ILE A 230 6.28 6.95 11.53
C ILE A 230 6.33 7.44 10.09
N PHE A 231 6.01 6.55 9.15
CA PHE A 231 6.14 6.77 7.71
C PHE A 231 4.77 6.69 7.03
N SER A 232 4.45 7.67 6.21
CA SER A 232 3.27 7.67 5.34
C SER A 232 3.38 8.81 4.33
N ASP A 233 3.08 8.57 3.06
CA ASP A 233 3.02 9.64 2.06
C ASP A 233 1.95 10.68 2.39
N MET A 234 0.87 10.28 3.10
CA MET A 234 -0.16 11.21 3.58
C MET A 234 0.38 12.23 4.59
N LEU A 235 1.33 11.83 5.42
CA LEU A 235 1.97 12.72 6.41
C LEU A 235 3.00 13.64 5.73
N ASP A 236 3.71 13.15 4.72
CA ASP A 236 4.67 13.96 3.97
C ASP A 236 3.96 15.12 3.23
N ILE A 237 2.79 14.88 2.62
CA ILE A 237 1.98 15.92 1.97
C ILE A 237 1.57 17.04 2.93
N VAL A 238 1.37 16.76 4.20
CA VAL A 238 0.99 17.78 5.21
C VAL A 238 2.22 18.52 5.71
N ARG A 239 3.31 17.81 5.96
CA ARG A 239 4.58 18.43 6.39
C ARG A 239 5.13 19.41 5.37
N ASP A 240 5.04 19.05 4.07
CA ASP A 240 5.46 19.92 2.95
C ASP A 240 4.59 21.20 2.80
N LYS A 241 3.43 21.27 3.47
CA LYS A 241 2.54 22.45 3.46
C LYS A 241 2.70 23.34 4.69
N GLU A 242 3.37 22.85 5.73
CA GLU A 242 3.64 23.60 6.96
C GLU A 242 5.04 24.26 6.97
N ASP A 243 5.92 23.89 6.02
CA ASP A 243 7.22 24.49 5.72
C ASP A 243 7.10 25.52 4.55
#